data_b24a781f586aae53171955056c32b065
#
_entry.id   b24a781f586aae53171955056c32b065
#
_cell.length_a   1.000
_cell.length_b   1.000
_cell.length_c   1.000
_cell.angle_alpha   90.00
_cell.angle_beta   90.00
_cell.angle_gamma   90.00
#
_symmetry.space_group_name_H-M   'P 1'
#
loop_
_entity.id
_entity.type
_entity.pdbx_description
1 polymer ?
#
loop_
_entity_poly.entity_id
_entity_poly.type
_entity_poly.pdbx_seq_one_letter_code
_entity_poly.pdbx_strand_id
1 'polypeptide(L)'
;MNSNEYEALVNKSKEISLKWRSLPAPQRGELIRLFGEELRLQKEPLAQTITKEARKIKTESLGEVQEAIDMCDFAVGLSRQLYGLTMPSERPNHRLQELWHPLGVVGCITAFNFPMAVFAWNFCLAAVCGNSIIWKPSPHANECAEGIKKAWDKVSGDFADLILIL
;
A
#
# COMPACT_ATOMS: atom_id res chain seq x y z
N MET A 1 11.38 -19.68 4.79
CA MET A 1 11.53 -18.75 5.93
C MET A 1 11.25 -19.51 7.22
N ASN A 2 12.11 -19.41 8.20
CA ASN A 2 11.90 -19.98 9.54
C ASN A 2 11.25 -18.94 10.48
N SER A 3 10.86 -19.37 11.71
CA SER A 3 10.15 -18.49 12.66
C SER A 3 10.96 -17.23 13.03
N ASN A 4 12.27 -17.35 13.22
CA ASN A 4 13.13 -16.22 13.60
C ASN A 4 13.24 -15.18 12.46
N GLU A 5 13.33 -15.64 11.22
CA GLU A 5 13.34 -14.76 10.04
C GLU A 5 12.01 -14.01 9.89
N TYR A 6 10.90 -14.70 10.14
CA TYR A 6 9.58 -14.07 10.13
C TYR A 6 9.42 -13.02 11.23
N GLU A 7 9.85 -13.33 12.45
CA GLU A 7 9.83 -12.38 13.56
C GLU A 7 10.69 -11.14 13.30
N ALA A 8 11.87 -11.33 12.72
CA ALA A 8 12.73 -10.22 12.31
C ALA A 8 12.06 -9.33 11.27
N LEU A 9 11.38 -9.92 10.28
CA LEU A 9 10.62 -9.18 9.27
C LEU A 9 9.48 -8.37 9.90
N VAL A 10 8.72 -8.97 10.81
CA VAL A 10 7.63 -8.29 11.53
C VAL A 10 8.15 -7.15 12.38
N ASN A 11 9.28 -7.34 13.08
CA ASN A 11 9.88 -6.29 13.89
C ASN A 11 10.37 -5.11 13.02
N LYS A 12 11.02 -5.40 11.89
CA LYS A 12 11.40 -4.37 10.90
C LYS A 12 10.18 -3.60 10.41
N SER A 13 9.08 -4.29 10.09
CA SER A 13 7.83 -3.67 9.66
C SER A 13 7.20 -2.81 10.77
N LYS A 14 7.28 -3.22 12.04
CA LYS A 14 6.83 -2.41 13.18
C LYS A 14 7.63 -1.12 13.32
N GLU A 15 8.94 -1.19 13.22
CA GLU A 15 9.81 -0.02 13.34
C GLU A 15 9.50 1.03 12.27
N ILE A 16 9.36 0.61 11.01
CA ILE A 16 9.04 1.55 9.93
C ILE A 16 7.61 2.09 10.07
N SER A 17 6.64 1.29 10.55
CA SER A 17 5.27 1.75 10.77
C SER A 17 5.20 2.88 11.81
N LEU A 18 6.02 2.83 12.86
CA LEU A 18 6.11 3.89 13.87
C LEU A 18 6.60 5.21 13.28
N LYS A 19 7.60 5.16 12.40
CA LYS A 19 8.09 6.34 11.68
C LYS A 19 7.05 6.87 10.69
N TRP A 20 6.44 5.95 9.91
CA TRP A 20 5.45 6.28 8.89
C TRP A 20 4.19 6.94 9.47
N ARG A 21 3.63 6.39 10.54
CA ARG A 21 2.43 6.94 11.17
C ARG A 21 2.65 8.32 11.80
N SER A 22 3.89 8.72 12.09
CA SER A 22 4.20 10.06 12.59
C SER A 22 4.10 11.14 11.52
N LEU A 23 4.15 10.77 10.24
CA LEU A 23 3.89 11.70 9.15
C LEU A 23 2.41 12.09 9.13
N PRO A 24 2.08 13.36 8.92
CA PRO A 24 0.71 13.78 8.63
C PRO A 24 0.13 13.01 7.44
N ALA A 25 -1.17 12.65 7.49
CA ALA A 25 -1.81 11.88 6.43
C ALA A 25 -1.62 12.48 5.02
N PRO A 26 -1.71 13.81 4.81
CA PRO A 26 -1.42 14.40 3.50
C PRO A 26 0.01 14.21 2.99
N GLN A 27 1.00 14.10 3.88
CA GLN A 27 2.38 13.80 3.48
C GLN A 27 2.52 12.33 3.06
N ARG A 28 1.84 11.42 3.75
CA ARG A 28 1.73 10.02 3.31
C ARG A 28 1.04 9.93 1.95
N GLY A 29 -0.03 10.71 1.76
CA GLY A 29 -0.73 10.82 0.48
C GLY A 29 0.18 11.32 -0.66
N GLU A 30 1.11 12.24 -0.38
CA GLU A 30 2.06 12.72 -1.41
C GLU A 30 3.00 11.60 -1.88
N LEU A 31 3.50 10.77 -0.99
CA LEU A 31 4.33 9.61 -1.39
C LEU A 31 3.52 8.59 -2.19
N ILE A 32 2.25 8.37 -1.86
CA ILE A 32 1.35 7.53 -2.67
C ILE A 32 1.08 8.16 -4.04
N ARG A 33 0.95 9.48 -4.13
CA ARG A 33 0.83 10.19 -5.41
C ARG A 33 2.06 9.97 -6.30
N LEU A 34 3.25 10.12 -5.74
CA LEU A 34 4.50 9.86 -6.45
C LEU A 34 4.62 8.40 -6.91
N PHE A 35 4.17 7.46 -6.08
CA PHE A 35 4.07 6.06 -6.46
C PHE A 35 3.13 5.84 -7.65
N GLY A 36 1.95 6.49 -7.66
CA GLY A 36 1.03 6.46 -8.80
C GLY A 36 1.66 7.04 -10.08
N GLU A 37 2.43 8.13 -9.99
CA GLU A 37 3.18 8.67 -11.13
C GLU A 37 4.22 7.67 -11.67
N GLU A 38 4.96 7.01 -10.78
CA GLU A 38 5.94 6.00 -11.20
C GLU A 38 5.25 4.81 -11.89
N LEU A 39 4.09 4.36 -11.38
CA LEU A 39 3.29 3.33 -12.05
C LEU A 39 2.81 3.78 -13.44
N ARG A 40 2.41 5.06 -13.62
CA ARG A 40 2.04 5.62 -14.92
C ARG A 40 3.21 5.59 -15.91
N LEU A 41 4.40 5.98 -15.47
CA LEU A 41 5.61 5.95 -16.29
C LEU A 41 6.00 4.52 -16.71
N GLN A 42 5.73 3.54 -15.86
CA GLN A 42 6.09 2.15 -16.10
C GLN A 42 4.91 1.28 -16.56
N LYS A 43 3.78 1.87 -16.96
CA LYS A 43 2.55 1.15 -17.26
C LYS A 43 2.74 0.03 -18.29
N GLU A 44 3.40 0.30 -19.40
CA GLU A 44 3.65 -0.69 -20.45
C GLU A 44 4.57 -1.84 -20.00
N PRO A 45 5.76 -1.60 -19.39
CA PRO A 45 6.60 -2.67 -18.87
C PRO A 45 5.90 -3.54 -17.80
N LEU A 46 5.19 -2.91 -16.87
CA LEU A 46 4.45 -3.63 -15.83
C LEU A 46 3.34 -4.50 -16.43
N ALA A 47 2.59 -3.99 -17.41
CA ALA A 47 1.57 -4.76 -18.12
C ALA A 47 2.17 -5.95 -18.88
N GLN A 48 3.35 -5.80 -19.49
CA GLN A 48 4.06 -6.91 -20.13
C GLN A 48 4.43 -8.00 -19.11
N THR A 49 4.86 -7.61 -17.91
CA THR A 49 5.17 -8.56 -16.83
C THR A 49 3.90 -9.32 -16.41
N ILE A 50 2.77 -8.65 -16.24
CA ILE A 50 1.48 -9.30 -15.95
C ILE A 50 1.09 -10.29 -17.07
N THR A 51 1.22 -9.87 -18.34
CA THR A 51 0.94 -10.75 -19.48
C THR A 51 1.82 -12.01 -19.45
N LYS A 52 3.11 -11.86 -19.10
CA LYS A 52 4.05 -12.97 -19.02
C LYS A 52 3.70 -13.95 -17.89
N GLU A 53 3.46 -13.45 -16.66
CA GLU A 53 3.28 -14.29 -15.48
C GLU A 53 1.83 -14.79 -15.34
N ALA A 54 0.83 -13.89 -15.46
CA ALA A 54 -0.58 -14.23 -15.28
C ALA A 54 -1.28 -14.71 -16.55
N ARG A 55 -0.59 -14.70 -17.70
CA ARG A 55 -1.13 -15.14 -19.02
C ARG A 55 -2.36 -14.34 -19.48
N LYS A 56 -2.49 -13.10 -19.02
CA LYS A 56 -3.54 -12.18 -19.45
C LYS A 56 -3.22 -11.60 -20.82
N ILE A 57 -4.25 -11.24 -21.57
CA ILE A 57 -4.07 -10.45 -22.80
C ILE A 57 -3.58 -9.03 -22.45
N LYS A 58 -2.86 -8.39 -23.37
CA LYS A 58 -2.25 -7.07 -23.13
C LYS A 58 -3.24 -6.03 -22.63
N THR A 59 -4.44 -5.99 -23.19
CA THR A 59 -5.47 -5.00 -22.82
C THR A 59 -5.90 -5.14 -21.35
N GLU A 60 -6.09 -6.38 -20.86
CA GLU A 60 -6.41 -6.63 -19.45
C GLU A 60 -5.25 -6.30 -18.53
N SER A 61 -4.02 -6.61 -18.93
CA SER A 61 -2.82 -6.28 -18.18
C SER A 61 -2.63 -4.76 -18.03
N LEU A 62 -2.87 -4.00 -19.09
CA LEU A 62 -2.86 -2.53 -19.06
C LEU A 62 -3.97 -1.97 -18.16
N GLY A 63 -5.15 -2.60 -18.19
CA GLY A 63 -6.27 -2.26 -17.31
C GLY A 63 -5.94 -2.50 -15.84
N GLU A 64 -5.26 -3.61 -15.54
CA GLU A 64 -4.85 -3.92 -14.17
C GLU A 64 -3.82 -2.91 -13.61
N VAL A 65 -2.84 -2.49 -14.41
CA VAL A 65 -1.93 -1.43 -13.98
C VAL A 65 -2.66 -0.10 -13.81
N GLN A 66 -3.65 0.20 -14.70
CA GLN A 66 -4.48 1.39 -14.53
C GLN A 66 -5.24 1.36 -13.22
N GLU A 67 -5.81 0.22 -12.87
CA GLU A 67 -6.53 0.04 -11.60
C GLU A 67 -5.63 0.29 -10.37
N ALA A 68 -4.37 -0.16 -10.42
CA ALA A 68 -3.39 0.15 -9.39
C ALA A 68 -3.12 1.67 -9.28
N ILE A 69 -3.05 2.37 -10.41
CA ILE A 69 -2.89 3.82 -10.47
C ILE A 69 -4.12 4.54 -9.88
N ASP A 70 -5.32 4.09 -10.25
CA ASP A 70 -6.59 4.68 -9.77
C ASP A 70 -6.71 4.55 -8.25
N MET A 71 -6.19 3.46 -7.67
CA MET A 71 -6.14 3.28 -6.23
C MET A 71 -5.16 4.25 -5.54
N CYS A 72 -4.06 4.60 -6.19
CA CYS A 72 -3.20 5.67 -5.68
C CYS A 72 -3.95 7.00 -5.63
N ASP A 73 -4.64 7.37 -6.71
CA ASP A 73 -5.41 8.61 -6.78
C ASP A 73 -6.52 8.67 -5.71
N PHE A 74 -7.23 7.55 -5.53
CA PHE A 74 -8.23 7.41 -4.48
C PHE A 74 -7.64 7.60 -3.07
N ALA A 75 -6.52 6.95 -2.77
CA ALA A 75 -5.86 7.07 -1.48
C ALA A 75 -5.32 8.48 -1.21
N VAL A 76 -4.86 9.18 -2.24
CA VAL A 76 -4.49 10.61 -2.13
C VAL A 76 -5.67 11.45 -1.66
N GLY A 77 -6.86 11.25 -2.24
CA GLY A 77 -8.09 11.91 -1.79
C GLY A 77 -8.43 11.58 -0.34
N LEU A 78 -8.34 10.30 0.03
CA LEU A 78 -8.60 9.85 1.41
C LEU A 78 -7.64 10.46 2.43
N SER A 79 -6.40 10.80 2.06
CA SER A 79 -5.44 11.41 2.97
C SER A 79 -5.94 12.70 3.63
N ARG A 80 -6.92 13.37 3.01
CA ARG A 80 -7.58 14.58 3.51
C ARG A 80 -8.91 14.32 4.21
N GLN A 81 -9.37 13.07 4.25
CA GLN A 81 -10.69 12.66 4.73
C GLN A 81 -10.64 11.67 5.90
N LEU A 82 -9.46 11.48 6.50
CA LEU A 82 -9.28 10.59 7.66
C LEU A 82 -9.69 11.32 8.95
N TYR A 83 -10.93 11.81 8.99
CA TYR A 83 -11.54 12.46 10.14
C TYR A 83 -12.69 11.61 10.69
N GLY A 84 -12.94 11.73 12.00
CA GLY A 84 -14.10 11.11 12.65
C GLY A 84 -15.15 12.12 13.02
N LEU A 85 -16.21 11.65 13.64
CA LEU A 85 -17.34 12.44 14.10
C LEU A 85 -17.03 13.17 15.42
N THR A 86 -17.58 14.36 15.59
CA THR A 86 -17.66 15.03 16.88
C THR A 86 -19.13 15.12 17.27
N MET A 87 -19.47 14.60 18.45
CA MET A 87 -20.85 14.44 18.89
C MET A 87 -21.07 15.15 20.24
N PRO A 88 -22.26 15.70 20.51
CA PRO A 88 -22.59 16.19 21.83
C PRO A 88 -22.65 15.04 22.86
N SER A 89 -22.27 15.33 24.09
CA SER A 89 -22.35 14.40 25.20
C SER A 89 -23.58 14.67 26.04
N GLU A 90 -24.18 13.64 26.60
CA GLU A 90 -25.25 13.75 27.63
C GLU A 90 -24.69 14.25 28.99
N ARG A 91 -23.34 14.21 29.15
CA ARG A 91 -22.66 14.63 30.39
C ARG A 91 -22.24 16.08 30.29
N PRO A 92 -22.49 16.90 31.34
CA PRO A 92 -22.03 18.29 31.39
C PRO A 92 -20.50 18.37 31.22
N ASN A 93 -20.01 19.34 30.41
CA ASN A 93 -18.60 19.61 30.17
C ASN A 93 -17.81 18.46 29.48
N HIS A 94 -18.52 17.54 28.78
CA HIS A 94 -17.92 16.45 28.02
C HIS A 94 -18.17 16.65 26.53
N ARG A 95 -17.23 16.13 25.73
CA ARG A 95 -17.32 16.02 24.27
C ARG A 95 -17.03 14.58 23.86
N LEU A 96 -17.79 14.03 22.94
CA LEU A 96 -17.51 12.75 22.31
C LEU A 96 -16.83 13.00 20.97
N GLN A 97 -15.77 12.24 20.72
CA GLN A 97 -15.00 12.37 19.50
C GLN A 97 -14.56 11.00 19.00
N GLU A 98 -14.75 10.77 17.72
CA GLU A 98 -14.24 9.60 17.01
C GLU A 98 -12.88 9.93 16.39
N LEU A 99 -11.92 9.04 16.57
CA LEU A 99 -10.56 9.15 15.99
C LEU A 99 -10.18 7.83 15.34
N TRP A 100 -9.61 7.90 14.14
CA TRP A 100 -9.08 6.75 13.44
C TRP A 100 -7.58 6.61 13.71
N HIS A 101 -7.18 5.43 14.16
CA HIS A 101 -5.78 5.11 14.46
C HIS A 101 -5.25 4.02 13.53
N PRO A 102 -3.96 4.07 13.12
CA PRO A 102 -3.33 3.00 12.37
C PRO A 102 -3.37 1.66 13.12
N LEU A 103 -3.55 0.56 12.38
CA LEU A 103 -3.44 -0.80 12.91
C LEU A 103 -1.98 -1.19 13.22
N GLY A 104 -1.02 -0.60 12.49
CA GLY A 104 0.40 -0.90 12.59
C GLY A 104 0.90 -1.72 11.39
N VAL A 105 1.17 -3.00 11.59
CA VAL A 105 1.61 -3.90 10.52
C VAL A 105 0.40 -4.63 9.92
N VAL A 106 0.24 -4.56 8.61
CA VAL A 106 -0.82 -5.25 7.85
C VAL A 106 -0.21 -6.38 7.04
N GLY A 107 -0.74 -7.60 7.17
CA GLY A 107 -0.41 -8.72 6.29
C GLY A 107 -1.29 -8.69 5.04
N CYS A 108 -0.69 -8.82 3.85
CA CYS A 108 -1.40 -8.90 2.59
C CYS A 108 -1.00 -10.18 1.84
N ILE A 109 -1.97 -11.03 1.52
CA ILE A 109 -1.76 -12.25 0.74
C ILE A 109 -2.54 -12.10 -0.55
N THR A 110 -1.85 -12.17 -1.70
CA THR A 110 -2.48 -11.99 -3.01
C THR A 110 -2.36 -13.23 -3.89
N ALA A 111 -3.36 -13.44 -4.73
CA ALA A 111 -3.40 -14.51 -5.70
C ALA A 111 -2.67 -14.10 -7.00
N PHE A 112 -2.47 -15.07 -7.91
CA PHE A 112 -1.73 -14.88 -9.16
C PHE A 112 -2.55 -14.19 -10.26
N ASN A 113 -3.87 -14.20 -10.16
CA ASN A 113 -4.75 -13.75 -11.25
C ASN A 113 -4.91 -12.21 -11.33
N PHE A 114 -4.61 -11.49 -10.24
CA PHE A 114 -4.48 -10.02 -10.19
C PHE A 114 -3.24 -9.66 -9.40
N PRO A 115 -2.05 -9.85 -9.99
CA PRO A 115 -0.79 -9.83 -9.24
C PRO A 115 -0.36 -8.43 -8.77
N MET A 116 -0.89 -7.36 -9.37
CA MET A 116 -0.53 -5.98 -9.02
C MET A 116 -1.69 -5.18 -8.42
N ALA A 117 -2.88 -5.21 -9.03
CA ALA A 117 -4.00 -4.36 -8.62
C ALA A 117 -4.47 -4.66 -7.21
N VAL A 118 -4.67 -5.93 -6.84
CA VAL A 118 -5.15 -6.31 -5.51
C VAL A 118 -4.15 -5.91 -4.42
N PHE A 119 -2.86 -6.01 -4.69
CA PHE A 119 -1.86 -5.47 -3.77
C PHE A 119 -1.97 -3.95 -3.64
N ALA A 120 -2.07 -3.23 -4.76
CA ALA A 120 -2.19 -1.77 -4.75
C ALA A 120 -3.41 -1.30 -3.95
N TRP A 121 -4.57 -1.99 -4.05
CA TRP A 121 -5.74 -1.71 -3.22
C TRP A 121 -5.42 -1.78 -1.73
N ASN A 122 -4.80 -2.87 -1.32
CA ASN A 122 -4.46 -3.07 0.08
C ASN A 122 -3.37 -2.11 0.55
N PHE A 123 -2.31 -1.95 -0.25
CA PHE A 123 -1.17 -1.10 0.11
C PHE A 123 -1.55 0.38 0.20
N CYS A 124 -2.20 0.94 -0.82
CA CYS A 124 -2.49 2.37 -0.85
C CYS A 124 -3.39 2.79 0.32
N LEU A 125 -4.41 1.97 0.64
CA LEU A 125 -5.29 2.20 1.78
C LEU A 125 -4.56 2.03 3.12
N ALA A 126 -3.79 0.95 3.27
CA ALA A 126 -3.00 0.72 4.49
C ALA A 126 -2.01 1.85 4.72
N ALA A 127 -1.26 2.24 3.69
CA ALA A 127 -0.24 3.27 3.77
C ALA A 127 -0.81 4.65 4.11
N VAL A 128 -1.87 5.09 3.43
CA VAL A 128 -2.47 6.41 3.72
C VAL A 128 -3.05 6.46 5.13
N CYS A 129 -3.55 5.34 5.65
CA CYS A 129 -4.01 5.21 7.03
C CYS A 129 -2.87 5.08 8.07
N GLY A 130 -1.60 5.08 7.64
CA GLY A 130 -0.44 5.09 8.54
C GLY A 130 0.11 3.72 8.90
N ASN A 131 -0.20 2.67 8.13
CA ASN A 131 0.25 1.29 8.35
C ASN A 131 1.41 0.93 7.43
N SER A 132 2.26 -0.02 7.85
CA SER A 132 3.19 -0.74 7.00
C SER A 132 2.57 -2.05 6.52
N ILE A 133 3.17 -2.67 5.49
CA ILE A 133 2.63 -3.88 4.90
C ILE A 133 3.70 -4.96 4.74
N ILE A 134 3.35 -6.19 5.11
CA ILE A 134 4.09 -7.39 4.75
C ILE A 134 3.28 -8.10 3.68
N TRP A 135 3.84 -8.18 2.49
CA TRP A 135 3.18 -8.75 1.33
C TRP A 135 3.70 -10.13 1.01
N LYS A 136 2.79 -11.09 0.95
CA LYS A 136 3.04 -12.44 0.43
C LYS A 136 2.36 -12.56 -0.94
N PRO A 137 3.07 -12.30 -2.04
CA PRO A 137 2.54 -12.54 -3.37
C PRO A 137 2.36 -14.04 -3.66
N SER A 138 1.65 -14.35 -4.73
CA SER A 138 1.66 -15.70 -5.27
C SER A 138 3.07 -16.05 -5.79
N PRO A 139 3.56 -17.28 -5.57
CA PRO A 139 4.84 -17.71 -6.14
C PRO A 139 4.85 -17.73 -7.69
N HIS A 140 3.69 -17.61 -8.32
CA HIS A 140 3.55 -17.51 -9.78
C HIS A 140 3.54 -16.05 -10.29
N ALA A 141 3.82 -15.08 -9.44
CA ALA A 141 3.76 -13.64 -9.75
C ALA A 141 4.92 -12.85 -9.11
N ASN A 142 6.09 -13.43 -9.07
CA ASN A 142 7.26 -12.84 -8.40
C ASN A 142 7.78 -11.61 -9.15
N GLU A 143 7.85 -11.64 -10.48
CA GLU A 143 8.31 -10.51 -11.27
C GLU A 143 7.33 -9.32 -11.16
N CYS A 144 6.04 -9.60 -11.06
CA CYS A 144 5.02 -8.59 -10.80
C CYS A 144 5.23 -7.92 -9.43
N ALA A 145 5.49 -8.72 -8.39
CA ALA A 145 5.75 -8.20 -7.05
C ALA A 145 7.03 -7.36 -6.99
N GLU A 146 8.10 -7.82 -7.63
CA GLU A 146 9.34 -7.05 -7.76
C GLU A 146 9.14 -5.74 -8.53
N GLY A 147 8.34 -5.76 -9.59
CA GLY A 147 8.02 -4.56 -10.37
C GLY A 147 7.35 -3.48 -9.51
N ILE A 148 6.35 -3.85 -8.73
CA ILE A 148 5.67 -2.97 -7.77
C ILE A 148 6.64 -2.46 -6.70
N LYS A 149 7.45 -3.36 -6.13
CA LYS A 149 8.44 -2.97 -5.10
C LYS A 149 9.47 -1.99 -5.64
N LYS A 150 9.99 -2.22 -6.84
CA LYS A 150 10.93 -1.32 -7.52
C LYS A 150 10.33 0.05 -7.80
N ALA A 151 9.05 0.11 -8.19
CA ALA A 151 8.34 1.37 -8.38
C ALA A 151 8.20 2.16 -7.07
N TRP A 152 7.87 1.46 -5.97
CA TRP A 152 7.83 2.07 -4.65
C TRP A 152 9.21 2.58 -4.20
N ASP A 153 10.26 1.76 -4.34
CA ASP A 153 11.61 2.09 -3.89
C ASP A 153 12.18 3.36 -4.53
N LYS A 154 11.79 3.67 -5.76
CA LYS A 154 12.22 4.89 -6.47
C LYS A 154 11.71 6.18 -5.83
N VAL A 155 10.57 6.13 -5.17
CA VAL A 155 9.87 7.32 -4.67
C VAL A 155 9.79 7.39 -3.16
N SER A 156 10.05 6.29 -2.48
CA SER A 156 9.80 6.11 -1.05
C SER A 156 10.81 6.79 -0.12
N GLY A 157 12.01 7.14 -0.61
CA GLY A 157 13.07 7.68 0.25
C GLY A 157 13.38 6.75 1.42
N ASP A 158 13.26 7.27 2.64
CA ASP A 158 13.54 6.51 3.87
C ASP A 158 12.47 5.43 4.19
N PHE A 159 11.41 5.33 3.38
CA PHE A 159 10.26 4.43 3.60
C PHE A 159 10.21 3.24 2.64
N ALA A 160 11.35 2.85 2.05
CA ALA A 160 11.42 1.66 1.19
C ALA A 160 10.86 0.40 1.88
N ASP A 161 11.16 0.24 3.16
CA ASP A 161 10.72 -0.89 3.99
C ASP A 161 9.25 -0.83 4.42
N LEU A 162 8.48 0.17 3.97
CA LEU A 162 7.03 0.19 4.18
C LEU A 162 6.34 -1.00 3.50
N ILE A 163 6.94 -1.48 2.40
CA ILE A 163 6.59 -2.72 1.72
C ILE A 163 7.70 -3.74 1.95
N LEU A 164 7.41 -4.79 2.70
CA LEU A 164 8.27 -5.95 2.84
C LEU A 164 7.62 -7.15 2.14
N ILE A 165 8.39 -7.86 1.31
CA ILE A 165 7.91 -9.05 0.58
C ILE A 165 8.38 -10.31 1.34
N LEU A 166 7.43 -11.26 1.48
CA LEU A 166 7.63 -12.55 2.16
C LEU A 166 7.90 -13.67 1.15
#